data_86d4387e31a7589162d03afe8466a5bc
#
_entry.id   86d4387e31a7589162d03afe8466a5bc
#
_cell.length_a   1.000
_cell.length_b   1.000
_cell.length_c   1.000
_cell.angle_alpha   90.00
_cell.angle_beta   90.00
_cell.angle_gamma   90.00
#
_symmetry.space_group_name_H-M   'P 1'
#
loop_
_entity.id
_entity.type
_entity.pdbx_description
1 polymer ?
#
loop_
_entity_poly.entity_id
_entity_poly.type
_entity_poly.pdbx_seq_one_letter_code
_entity_poly.pdbx_strand_id
1 'polypeptide(L)'
;MEQEIYQNERYKAILTILNRLKKVSVQDLTQRFGVSEVTIRKDLSFLEERGKLVRTHGGAILAEDEGRLRAIAIRQAEHPAEKTAIARRASQLIRSGETVFIDAGSTCAALARTIRDMELRVVTNSLDVLLELVDSPGISLFSTGGSFRPEACSFIGPGALETIRSLQIDTCFMGTTGFSRDGVFSSQNVIESQLKSAVIRASRRAVMLADHSKYGSTAFSVFARAGDIDVLVTDSAFNHTEEVAATGIELVIADVEPVLKVNGS
;
A
#
# COMPACT_ATOMS: atom_id res chain seq x y z
N MET A 1 -3.76 -24.57 42.22
CA MET A 1 -2.83 -25.14 41.20
C MET A 1 -3.53 -25.57 39.92
N GLU A 2 -4.65 -26.28 39.99
CA GLU A 2 -5.43 -26.73 38.82
C GLU A 2 -5.91 -25.57 37.93
N GLN A 3 -6.39 -24.46 38.51
CA GLN A 3 -6.88 -23.31 37.75
C GLN A 3 -5.74 -22.59 36.95
N GLU A 4 -4.52 -22.63 37.43
CA GLU A 4 -3.37 -22.02 36.77
C GLU A 4 -2.89 -22.83 35.55
N ILE A 5 -2.95 -24.15 35.62
CA ILE A 5 -2.61 -25.05 34.52
C ILE A 5 -3.63 -24.90 33.38
N TYR A 6 -4.92 -24.89 33.67
CA TYR A 6 -5.97 -24.64 32.69
C TYR A 6 -5.85 -23.28 32.01
N GLN A 7 -5.45 -22.25 32.77
CA GLN A 7 -5.29 -20.89 32.24
C GLN A 7 -4.11 -20.80 31.25
N ASN A 8 -2.96 -21.36 31.61
CA ASN A 8 -1.78 -21.36 30.73
C ASN A 8 -1.98 -22.19 29.44
N GLU A 9 -2.71 -23.29 29.54
CA GLU A 9 -3.09 -24.10 28.36
C GLU A 9 -4.05 -23.31 27.46
N ARG A 10 -5.01 -22.59 28.05
CA ARG A 10 -5.94 -21.73 27.31
C ARG A 10 -5.20 -20.59 26.60
N TYR A 11 -4.20 -19.97 27.24
CA TYR A 11 -3.35 -18.96 26.58
C TYR A 11 -2.63 -19.50 25.35
N LYS A 12 -2.00 -20.67 25.47
CA LYS A 12 -1.35 -21.33 24.33
C LYS A 12 -2.34 -21.67 23.23
N ALA A 13 -3.52 -22.17 23.58
CA ALA A 13 -4.55 -22.51 22.62
C ALA A 13 -5.10 -21.25 21.92
N ILE A 14 -5.34 -20.14 22.64
CA ILE A 14 -5.74 -18.85 22.07
C ILE A 14 -4.70 -18.38 21.04
N LEU A 15 -3.42 -18.38 21.39
CA LEU A 15 -2.35 -17.98 20.48
C LEU A 15 -2.22 -18.89 19.26
N THR A 16 -2.41 -20.20 19.43
CA THR A 16 -2.40 -21.16 18.32
C THR A 16 -3.54 -20.89 17.34
N ILE A 17 -4.76 -20.64 17.87
CA ILE A 17 -5.94 -20.31 17.06
C ILE A 17 -5.70 -18.98 16.33
N LEU A 18 -5.21 -17.97 17.05
CA LEU A 18 -4.93 -16.65 16.54
C LEU A 18 -3.88 -16.68 15.42
N ASN A 19 -2.81 -17.46 15.58
CA ASN A 19 -1.79 -17.66 14.54
C ASN A 19 -2.38 -18.25 13.26
N ARG A 20 -3.35 -19.18 13.39
CA ARG A 20 -3.98 -19.85 12.25
C ARG A 20 -5.05 -18.96 11.59
N LEU A 21 -5.90 -18.30 12.39
CA LEU A 21 -7.07 -17.56 11.89
C LEU A 21 -6.82 -16.06 11.73
N LYS A 22 -5.67 -15.56 12.22
CA LYS A 22 -5.25 -14.15 12.22
C LYS A 22 -6.12 -13.22 13.06
N LYS A 23 -7.38 -13.58 13.30
CA LYS A 23 -8.37 -12.88 14.11
C LYS A 23 -9.20 -13.87 14.89
N VAL A 24 -9.58 -13.52 16.13
CA VAL A 24 -10.52 -14.28 16.97
C VAL A 24 -11.55 -13.35 17.59
N SER A 25 -12.79 -13.83 17.78
CA SER A 25 -13.80 -13.11 18.54
C SER A 25 -13.88 -13.62 19.98
N VAL A 26 -14.31 -12.76 20.89
CA VAL A 26 -14.61 -13.15 22.27
C VAL A 26 -15.67 -14.25 22.30
N GLN A 27 -16.69 -14.13 21.45
CA GLN A 27 -17.81 -15.07 21.38
C GLN A 27 -17.35 -16.48 20.95
N ASP A 28 -16.53 -16.58 19.89
CA ASP A 28 -15.98 -17.86 19.40
C ASP A 28 -15.10 -18.54 20.46
N LEU A 29 -14.25 -17.75 21.13
CA LEU A 29 -13.39 -18.27 22.20
C LEU A 29 -14.19 -18.72 23.42
N THR A 30 -15.24 -17.97 23.79
CA THR A 30 -16.16 -18.33 24.88
C THR A 30 -16.84 -19.67 24.59
N GLN A 31 -17.38 -19.84 23.40
CA GLN A 31 -18.02 -21.07 22.97
C GLN A 31 -17.02 -22.24 22.91
N ARG A 32 -15.81 -21.99 22.41
CA ARG A 32 -14.78 -23.02 22.23
C ARG A 32 -14.19 -23.53 23.53
N PHE A 33 -13.98 -22.65 24.50
CA PHE A 33 -13.36 -23.01 25.79
C PHE A 33 -14.35 -23.25 26.92
N GLY A 34 -15.65 -22.99 26.71
CA GLY A 34 -16.69 -23.21 27.71
C GLY A 34 -16.55 -22.31 28.95
N VAL A 35 -15.93 -21.12 28.81
CA VAL A 35 -15.71 -20.16 29.90
C VAL A 35 -16.47 -18.86 29.62
N SER A 36 -16.67 -18.03 30.65
CA SER A 36 -17.40 -16.76 30.49
C SER A 36 -16.65 -15.77 29.58
N GLU A 37 -17.39 -14.83 28.97
CA GLU A 37 -16.79 -13.72 28.22
C GLU A 37 -15.82 -12.90 29.08
N VAL A 38 -16.15 -12.72 30.35
CA VAL A 38 -15.29 -12.00 31.32
C VAL A 38 -13.94 -12.70 31.45
N THR A 39 -13.92 -14.02 31.50
CA THR A 39 -12.70 -14.82 31.55
C THR A 39 -11.89 -14.65 30.26
N ILE A 40 -12.50 -14.77 29.11
CA ILE A 40 -11.83 -14.56 27.81
C ILE A 40 -11.27 -13.14 27.70
N ARG A 41 -12.03 -12.11 28.10
CA ARG A 41 -11.56 -10.72 28.08
C ARG A 41 -10.34 -10.51 29.00
N LYS A 42 -10.29 -11.15 30.16
CA LYS A 42 -9.11 -11.15 31.05
C LYS A 42 -7.92 -11.85 30.41
N ASP A 43 -8.14 -13.01 29.80
CA ASP A 43 -7.09 -13.76 29.11
C ASP A 43 -6.48 -12.95 27.96
N LEU A 44 -7.33 -12.31 27.14
CA LEU A 44 -6.88 -11.46 26.04
C LEU A 44 -6.12 -10.23 26.57
N SER A 45 -6.58 -9.59 27.67
CA SER A 45 -5.85 -8.47 28.29
C SER A 45 -4.47 -8.88 28.78
N PHE A 46 -4.36 -10.06 29.43
CA PHE A 46 -3.08 -10.59 29.89
C PHE A 46 -2.10 -10.88 28.76
N LEU A 47 -2.60 -11.40 27.63
CA LEU A 47 -1.77 -11.67 26.45
C LEU A 47 -1.38 -10.38 25.70
N GLU A 48 -2.24 -9.36 25.73
CA GLU A 48 -1.96 -8.02 25.19
C GLU A 48 -0.86 -7.31 26.00
N GLU A 49 -0.93 -7.29 27.35
CA GLU A 49 0.10 -6.73 28.22
C GLU A 49 1.49 -7.36 27.98
N ARG A 50 1.54 -8.60 27.48
CA ARG A 50 2.76 -9.30 27.09
C ARG A 50 3.13 -9.14 25.62
N GLY A 51 2.44 -8.28 24.87
CA GLY A 51 2.71 -8.01 23.47
C GLY A 51 2.48 -9.19 22.53
N LYS A 52 1.66 -10.19 22.94
CA LYS A 52 1.39 -11.39 22.13
C LYS A 52 0.25 -11.23 21.15
N LEU A 53 -0.66 -10.31 21.42
CA LEU A 53 -1.82 -9.99 20.60
C LEU A 53 -2.25 -8.55 20.88
N VAL A 54 -3.19 -8.05 20.06
CA VAL A 54 -3.85 -6.77 20.26
C VAL A 54 -5.35 -6.98 20.32
N ARG A 55 -5.99 -6.35 21.30
CA ARG A 55 -7.44 -6.43 21.47
C ARG A 55 -8.16 -5.51 20.50
N THR A 56 -9.26 -6.01 19.97
CA THR A 56 -10.25 -5.25 19.21
C THR A 56 -11.55 -5.12 20.02
N HIS A 57 -12.53 -4.32 19.55
CA HIS A 57 -13.83 -4.15 20.24
C HIS A 57 -14.56 -5.46 20.55
N GLY A 58 -14.33 -6.55 19.80
CA GLY A 58 -15.02 -7.83 19.98
C GLY A 58 -14.11 -9.05 20.03
N GLY A 59 -12.77 -8.89 20.14
CA GLY A 59 -11.84 -10.02 20.09
C GLY A 59 -10.38 -9.63 20.16
N ALA A 60 -9.54 -10.29 19.37
CA ALA A 60 -8.11 -10.01 19.26
C ALA A 60 -7.56 -10.36 17.88
N ILE A 61 -6.43 -9.72 17.53
CA ILE A 61 -5.59 -9.98 16.36
C ILE A 61 -4.14 -10.20 16.81
N LEU A 62 -3.30 -10.79 15.95
CA LEU A 62 -1.87 -10.91 16.26
C LEU A 62 -1.21 -9.53 16.39
N ALA A 63 -0.29 -9.38 17.34
CA ALA A 63 0.47 -8.15 17.54
C ALA A 63 1.30 -7.76 16.30
N GLU A 64 1.83 -8.76 15.58
CA GLU A 64 2.56 -8.57 14.31
C GLU A 64 1.64 -8.10 13.18
N ASP A 65 0.39 -8.59 13.14
CA ASP A 65 -0.61 -8.20 12.14
C ASP A 65 -1.15 -6.77 12.43
N GLU A 66 -1.20 -6.34 13.69
CA GLU A 66 -1.58 -4.95 14.01
C GLU A 66 -0.54 -3.95 13.53
N GLY A 67 0.74 -4.19 13.81
CA GLY A 67 1.80 -3.31 13.34
C GLY A 67 1.77 -3.16 11.81
N ARG A 68 1.43 -4.21 11.10
CA ARG A 68 1.31 -4.28 9.64
C ARG A 68 0.04 -3.58 9.12
N LEU A 69 -1.12 -3.92 9.66
CA LEU A 69 -2.40 -3.27 9.32
C LEU A 69 -2.38 -1.80 9.70
N ARG A 70 -1.77 -1.46 10.84
CA ARG A 70 -1.57 -0.09 11.28
C ARG A 70 -0.65 0.69 10.35
N ALA A 71 0.45 0.10 9.88
CA ALA A 71 1.35 0.75 8.93
C ALA A 71 0.68 1.02 7.57
N ILE A 72 -0.19 0.13 7.08
CA ILE A 72 -1.00 0.33 5.89
C ILE A 72 -2.05 1.41 6.14
N ALA A 73 -2.81 1.32 7.24
CA ALA A 73 -3.84 2.29 7.61
C ALA A 73 -3.26 3.69 7.82
N ILE A 74 -2.09 3.81 8.46
CA ILE A 74 -1.39 5.09 8.63
C ILE A 74 -1.03 5.67 7.26
N ARG A 75 -0.40 4.89 6.38
CA ARG A 75 -0.05 5.36 5.03
C ARG A 75 -1.26 5.77 4.19
N GLN A 76 -2.40 5.10 4.36
CA GLN A 76 -3.65 5.49 3.70
C GLN A 76 -4.25 6.77 4.29
N ALA A 77 -4.10 6.99 5.60
CA ALA A 77 -4.62 8.15 6.32
C ALA A 77 -3.71 9.39 6.23
N GLU A 78 -2.43 9.23 5.93
CA GLU A 78 -1.51 10.35 5.71
C GLU A 78 -1.78 11.02 4.37
N HIS A 79 -1.93 12.33 4.35
CA HIS A 79 -2.06 13.15 3.14
C HIS A 79 -3.13 12.66 2.15
N PRO A 80 -4.39 12.37 2.56
CA PRO A 80 -5.40 11.79 1.68
C PRO A 80 -5.88 12.77 0.60
N ALA A 81 -5.93 14.07 0.91
CA ALA A 81 -6.32 15.11 -0.05
C ALA A 81 -5.26 15.27 -1.15
N GLU A 82 -3.98 15.30 -0.76
CA GLU A 82 -2.84 15.39 -1.66
C GLU A 82 -2.79 14.17 -2.59
N LYS A 83 -2.95 12.96 -2.07
CA LYS A 83 -2.98 11.73 -2.88
C LYS A 83 -4.14 11.71 -3.86
N THR A 84 -5.30 12.23 -3.46
CA THR A 84 -6.46 12.34 -4.34
C THR A 84 -6.20 13.36 -5.46
N ALA A 85 -5.60 14.51 -5.14
CA ALA A 85 -5.22 15.52 -6.13
C ALA A 85 -4.19 14.97 -7.11
N ILE A 86 -3.13 14.33 -6.61
CA ILE A 86 -2.10 13.66 -7.42
C ILE A 86 -2.74 12.62 -8.35
N ALA A 87 -3.63 11.77 -7.83
CA ALA A 87 -4.32 10.75 -8.61
C ALA A 87 -5.16 11.35 -9.76
N ARG A 88 -5.95 12.39 -9.48
CA ARG A 88 -6.73 13.11 -10.49
C ARG A 88 -5.83 13.75 -11.56
N ARG A 89 -4.72 14.35 -11.14
CA ARG A 89 -3.79 14.96 -12.07
C ARG A 89 -3.06 13.92 -12.92
N ALA A 90 -2.66 12.80 -12.32
CA ALA A 90 -2.02 11.68 -13.01
C ALA A 90 -2.97 10.99 -14.01
N SER A 91 -4.27 10.85 -13.69
CA SER A 91 -5.23 10.25 -14.61
C SER A 91 -5.37 11.02 -15.93
N GLN A 92 -5.13 12.32 -15.93
CA GLN A 92 -5.15 13.18 -17.14
C GLN A 92 -3.94 12.90 -18.08
N LEU A 93 -2.93 12.19 -17.61
CA LEU A 93 -1.78 11.78 -18.40
C LEU A 93 -2.03 10.46 -19.16
N ILE A 94 -3.13 9.77 -18.86
CA ILE A 94 -3.51 8.48 -19.44
C ILE A 94 -4.39 8.71 -20.67
N ARG A 95 -4.13 7.94 -21.73
CA ARG A 95 -4.97 7.92 -22.93
C ARG A 95 -5.80 6.64 -22.98
N SER A 96 -7.02 6.72 -23.50
CA SER A 96 -7.85 5.53 -23.74
C SER A 96 -7.13 4.49 -24.59
N GLY A 97 -7.24 3.22 -24.24
CA GLY A 97 -6.62 2.09 -24.93
C GLY A 97 -5.16 1.81 -24.55
N GLU A 98 -4.51 2.65 -23.75
CA GLU A 98 -3.14 2.41 -23.28
C GLU A 98 -3.02 1.16 -22.38
N THR A 99 -1.84 0.56 -22.42
CA THR A 99 -1.39 -0.40 -21.41
C THR A 99 -0.66 0.36 -20.31
N VAL A 100 -1.28 0.44 -19.13
CA VAL A 100 -0.69 1.13 -17.98
C VAL A 100 -0.29 0.14 -16.89
N PHE A 101 0.86 0.39 -16.26
CA PHE A 101 1.21 -0.28 -15.03
C PHE A 101 0.91 0.64 -13.83
N ILE A 102 0.26 0.10 -12.81
CA ILE A 102 -0.02 0.83 -11.56
C ILE A 102 0.62 0.06 -10.42
N ASP A 103 1.57 0.71 -9.75
CA ASP A 103 2.36 0.15 -8.65
C ASP A 103 1.54 0.02 -7.35
N ALA A 104 2.10 -0.69 -6.38
CA ALA A 104 1.53 -0.75 -5.03
C ALA A 104 1.76 0.55 -4.25
N GLY A 105 0.78 0.93 -3.45
CA GLY A 105 0.83 2.07 -2.57
C GLY A 105 -0.45 2.90 -2.57
N SER A 106 -0.63 3.70 -1.52
CA SER A 106 -1.89 4.44 -1.30
C SER A 106 -2.18 5.51 -2.36
N THR A 107 -1.16 6.15 -2.93
CA THR A 107 -1.33 7.11 -4.04
C THR A 107 -1.71 6.40 -5.34
N CYS A 108 -1.11 5.25 -5.61
CA CYS A 108 -1.43 4.41 -6.76
C CYS A 108 -2.85 3.81 -6.65
N ALA A 109 -3.27 3.40 -5.46
CA ALA A 109 -4.65 2.98 -5.21
C ALA A 109 -5.66 4.13 -5.40
N ALA A 110 -5.29 5.38 -5.05
CA ALA A 110 -6.11 6.54 -5.36
C ALA A 110 -6.23 6.77 -6.88
N LEU A 111 -5.15 6.56 -7.65
CA LEU A 111 -5.20 6.62 -9.12
C LEU A 111 -6.14 5.55 -9.67
N ALA A 112 -6.07 4.31 -9.17
CA ALA A 112 -6.97 3.23 -9.59
C ALA A 112 -8.44 3.61 -9.42
N ARG A 113 -8.83 4.22 -8.29
CA ARG A 113 -10.19 4.73 -8.08
C ARG A 113 -10.64 5.77 -9.11
N THR A 114 -9.70 6.60 -9.58
CA THR A 114 -9.99 7.71 -10.50
C THR A 114 -10.22 7.25 -11.94
N ILE A 115 -9.67 6.09 -12.32
CA ILE A 115 -9.68 5.59 -13.72
C ILE A 115 -10.70 4.48 -13.98
N ARG A 116 -11.58 4.16 -13.03
CA ARG A 116 -12.54 3.03 -13.11
C ARG A 116 -13.41 3.01 -14.36
N ASP A 117 -13.73 4.19 -14.87
CA ASP A 117 -14.63 4.36 -16.02
C ASP A 117 -13.87 4.50 -17.36
N MET A 118 -12.55 4.30 -17.35
CA MET A 118 -11.72 4.38 -18.55
C MET A 118 -11.64 3.02 -19.28
N GLU A 119 -11.34 3.08 -20.57
CA GLU A 119 -11.03 1.89 -21.37
C GLU A 119 -9.51 1.70 -21.42
N LEU A 120 -8.97 0.73 -20.65
CA LEU A 120 -7.52 0.52 -20.47
C LEU A 120 -7.17 -0.95 -20.34
N ARG A 121 -5.90 -1.25 -20.59
CA ARG A 121 -5.27 -2.47 -20.09
C ARG A 121 -4.42 -2.09 -18.86
N VAL A 122 -4.77 -2.61 -17.69
CA VAL A 122 -4.07 -2.32 -16.43
C VAL A 122 -3.28 -3.54 -15.99
N VAL A 123 -1.98 -3.38 -15.81
CA VAL A 123 -1.09 -4.35 -15.16
C VAL A 123 -0.75 -3.82 -13.77
N THR A 124 -0.81 -4.66 -12.75
CA THR A 124 -0.47 -4.24 -11.39
C THR A 124 0.14 -5.36 -10.55
N ASN A 125 1.03 -4.98 -9.65
CA ASN A 125 1.52 -5.82 -8.56
C ASN A 125 0.79 -5.55 -7.23
N SER A 126 -0.25 -4.73 -7.22
CA SER A 126 -0.96 -4.29 -6.02
C SER A 126 -2.28 -5.02 -5.84
N LEU A 127 -2.48 -5.62 -4.66
CA LEU A 127 -3.79 -6.17 -4.28
C LEU A 127 -4.84 -5.06 -4.16
N ASP A 128 -4.47 -3.89 -3.61
CA ASP A 128 -5.41 -2.77 -3.47
C ASP A 128 -5.91 -2.28 -4.84
N VAL A 129 -5.02 -2.16 -5.83
CA VAL A 129 -5.39 -1.78 -7.21
C VAL A 129 -6.28 -2.85 -7.86
N LEU A 130 -5.99 -4.14 -7.66
CA LEU A 130 -6.84 -5.22 -8.16
C LEU A 130 -8.25 -5.12 -7.60
N LEU A 131 -8.40 -4.93 -6.29
CA LEU A 131 -9.70 -4.81 -5.63
C LEU A 131 -10.46 -3.55 -6.06
N GLU A 132 -9.76 -2.45 -6.36
CA GLU A 132 -10.38 -1.21 -6.84
C GLU A 132 -10.92 -1.34 -8.27
N LEU A 133 -10.32 -2.18 -9.11
CA LEU A 133 -10.62 -2.25 -10.55
C LEU A 133 -11.34 -3.52 -10.99
N VAL A 134 -11.55 -4.50 -10.09
CA VAL A 134 -12.13 -5.81 -10.44
C VAL A 134 -13.52 -5.72 -11.09
N ASP A 135 -14.31 -4.72 -10.70
CA ASP A 135 -15.66 -4.48 -11.21
C ASP A 135 -15.73 -3.39 -12.31
N SER A 136 -14.59 -2.97 -12.86
CA SER A 136 -14.52 -1.91 -13.88
C SER A 136 -14.65 -2.50 -15.29
N PRO A 137 -15.80 -2.33 -15.99
CA PRO A 137 -16.11 -3.07 -17.21
C PRO A 137 -15.21 -2.70 -18.40
N GLY A 138 -14.65 -1.47 -18.42
CA GLY A 138 -13.75 -0.99 -19.48
C GLY A 138 -12.29 -1.37 -19.27
N ILE A 139 -11.95 -2.04 -18.15
CA ILE A 139 -10.56 -2.33 -17.80
C ILE A 139 -10.24 -3.81 -17.98
N SER A 140 -9.28 -4.11 -18.89
CA SER A 140 -8.63 -5.43 -18.92
C SER A 140 -7.56 -5.49 -17.86
N LEU A 141 -7.82 -6.22 -16.76
CA LEU A 141 -7.00 -6.22 -15.54
C LEU A 141 -6.07 -7.43 -15.49
N PHE A 142 -4.76 -7.18 -15.27
CA PHE A 142 -3.72 -8.20 -15.17
C PHE A 142 -2.92 -8.04 -13.88
N SER A 143 -2.76 -9.13 -13.12
CA SER A 143 -1.82 -9.19 -12.00
C SER A 143 -0.44 -9.65 -12.48
N THR A 144 0.63 -9.08 -11.91
CA THR A 144 1.98 -9.62 -12.11
C THR A 144 2.15 -11.03 -11.54
N GLY A 145 1.29 -11.43 -10.60
CA GLY A 145 1.54 -12.63 -9.79
C GLY A 145 2.82 -12.50 -8.96
N GLY A 146 3.32 -13.64 -8.49
CA GLY A 146 4.52 -13.71 -7.63
C GLY A 146 4.19 -13.96 -6.16
N SER A 147 5.15 -13.71 -5.27
CA SER A 147 4.97 -13.87 -3.82
C SER A 147 4.27 -12.68 -3.23
N PHE A 148 3.20 -12.91 -2.47
CA PHE A 148 2.47 -11.83 -1.80
C PHE A 148 3.25 -11.29 -0.60
N ARG A 149 3.45 -9.99 -0.55
CA ARG A 149 4.04 -9.24 0.56
C ARG A 149 2.96 -8.44 1.28
N PRO A 150 2.53 -8.90 2.44
CA PRO A 150 1.41 -8.29 3.16
C PRO A 150 1.66 -6.85 3.62
N GLU A 151 2.93 -6.50 3.99
CA GLU A 151 3.30 -5.17 4.51
C GLU A 151 3.10 -4.04 3.49
N ALA A 152 3.03 -4.38 2.21
CA ALA A 152 2.81 -3.44 1.12
C ALA A 152 1.58 -3.78 0.27
N CYS A 153 0.79 -4.81 0.64
CA CYS A 153 -0.30 -5.35 -0.16
C CYS A 153 0.12 -5.59 -1.63
N SER A 154 1.33 -6.16 -1.84
CA SER A 154 1.93 -6.26 -3.17
C SER A 154 2.48 -7.63 -3.48
N PHE A 155 2.50 -7.96 -4.77
CA PHE A 155 3.14 -9.15 -5.32
C PHE A 155 4.54 -8.80 -5.80
N ILE A 156 5.54 -9.60 -5.41
CA ILE A 156 6.97 -9.38 -5.71
C ILE A 156 7.67 -10.71 -6.02
N GLY A 157 8.95 -10.63 -6.34
CA GLY A 157 9.82 -11.80 -6.51
C GLY A 157 9.94 -12.27 -7.96
N PRO A 158 10.60 -13.44 -8.18
CA PRO A 158 10.96 -13.90 -9.52
C PRO A 158 9.79 -14.04 -10.49
N GLY A 159 8.64 -14.56 -10.02
CA GLY A 159 7.45 -14.72 -10.87
C GLY A 159 6.90 -13.38 -11.36
N ALA A 160 6.83 -12.36 -10.49
CA ALA A 160 6.42 -11.02 -10.89
C ALA A 160 7.42 -10.38 -11.89
N LEU A 161 8.72 -10.56 -11.66
CA LEU A 161 9.76 -10.09 -12.58
C LEU A 161 9.67 -10.74 -13.96
N GLU A 162 9.42 -12.05 -14.01
CA GLU A 162 9.25 -12.80 -15.27
C GLU A 162 8.06 -12.27 -16.07
N THR A 163 6.93 -12.05 -15.38
CA THR A 163 5.73 -11.46 -16.00
C THR A 163 6.06 -10.09 -16.61
N ILE A 164 6.69 -9.18 -15.85
CA ILE A 164 7.02 -7.84 -16.35
C ILE A 164 7.96 -7.88 -17.56
N ARG A 165 8.94 -8.78 -17.57
CA ARG A 165 9.88 -8.93 -18.70
C ARG A 165 9.23 -9.34 -20.01
N SER A 166 8.06 -9.98 -19.94
CA SER A 166 7.29 -10.41 -21.12
C SER A 166 6.31 -9.36 -21.64
N LEU A 167 6.18 -8.21 -20.97
CA LEU A 167 5.20 -7.18 -21.30
C LEU A 167 5.85 -5.93 -21.91
N GLN A 168 5.05 -5.22 -22.71
CA GLN A 168 5.32 -3.85 -23.13
C GLN A 168 4.27 -2.94 -22.49
N ILE A 169 4.73 -1.92 -21.78
CA ILE A 169 3.91 -0.98 -21.02
C ILE A 169 4.05 0.39 -21.66
N ASP A 170 2.93 1.06 -21.93
CA ASP A 170 2.97 2.42 -22.48
C ASP A 170 3.36 3.41 -21.38
N THR A 171 2.67 3.39 -20.24
CA THR A 171 2.96 4.29 -19.12
C THR A 171 2.94 3.51 -17.81
N CYS A 172 3.98 3.66 -16.98
CA CYS A 172 3.96 3.16 -15.61
C CYS A 172 3.76 4.30 -14.60
N PHE A 173 2.88 4.07 -13.62
CA PHE A 173 2.64 4.95 -12.48
C PHE A 173 3.24 4.30 -11.25
N MET A 174 4.31 4.90 -10.73
CA MET A 174 5.14 4.34 -9.69
C MET A 174 5.01 5.13 -8.38
N GLY A 175 4.93 4.41 -7.26
CA GLY A 175 5.07 4.99 -5.94
C GLY A 175 6.51 4.97 -5.44
N THR A 176 6.83 5.82 -4.47
CA THR A 176 8.13 5.82 -3.78
C THR A 176 7.95 5.95 -2.27
N THR A 177 8.90 5.41 -1.51
CA THR A 177 8.98 5.65 -0.07
C THR A 177 9.61 7.02 0.20
N GLY A 178 10.57 7.42 -0.62
CA GLY A 178 11.21 8.72 -0.55
C GLY A 178 12.03 9.02 -1.80
N PHE A 179 12.29 10.30 -2.04
CA PHE A 179 13.18 10.74 -3.10
C PHE A 179 14.06 11.91 -2.62
N SER A 180 15.31 11.90 -3.08
CA SER A 180 16.30 12.90 -2.70
C SER A 180 16.29 14.11 -3.65
N ARG A 181 16.98 15.17 -3.23
CA ARG A 181 17.22 16.38 -4.03
C ARG A 181 17.87 16.06 -5.40
N ASP A 182 18.75 15.05 -5.44
CA ASP A 182 19.45 14.64 -6.66
C ASP A 182 18.61 13.69 -7.54
N GLY A 183 17.32 13.58 -7.29
CA GLY A 183 16.41 12.74 -8.07
C GLY A 183 16.66 11.23 -7.89
N VAL A 184 17.03 10.79 -6.70
CA VAL A 184 17.19 9.36 -6.38
C VAL A 184 15.93 8.86 -5.69
N PHE A 185 15.25 7.89 -6.29
CA PHE A 185 14.02 7.26 -5.78
C PHE A 185 14.32 5.93 -5.10
N SER A 186 13.75 5.71 -3.93
CA SER A 186 14.11 4.57 -3.07
C SER A 186 12.91 3.91 -2.39
N SER A 187 13.09 2.64 -2.03
CA SER A 187 12.13 1.79 -1.32
C SER A 187 12.83 1.03 -0.19
N GLN A 188 12.05 0.57 0.80
CA GLN A 188 12.59 -0.17 1.95
C GLN A 188 13.01 -1.61 1.62
N ASN A 189 12.53 -2.17 0.53
CA ASN A 189 12.71 -3.59 0.21
C ASN A 189 13.43 -3.76 -1.14
N VAL A 190 14.52 -4.54 -1.14
CA VAL A 190 15.35 -4.79 -2.33
C VAL A 190 14.59 -5.52 -3.43
N ILE A 191 13.77 -6.52 -3.09
CA ILE A 191 13.01 -7.29 -4.08
C ILE A 191 11.92 -6.42 -4.73
N GLU A 192 11.29 -5.53 -3.95
CA GLU A 192 10.38 -4.51 -4.46
C GLU A 192 11.10 -3.53 -5.39
N SER A 193 12.28 -3.05 -5.01
CA SER A 193 13.11 -2.16 -5.84
C SER A 193 13.51 -2.81 -7.16
N GLN A 194 13.83 -4.10 -7.16
CA GLN A 194 14.13 -4.86 -8.39
C GLN A 194 12.92 -4.91 -9.34
N LEU A 195 11.72 -5.14 -8.81
CA LEU A 195 10.50 -5.13 -9.60
C LEU A 195 10.20 -3.74 -10.16
N LYS A 196 10.28 -2.69 -9.32
CA LYS A 196 10.09 -1.29 -9.74
C LYS A 196 11.05 -0.90 -10.87
N SER A 197 12.33 -1.21 -10.74
CA SER A 197 13.32 -0.97 -11.80
C SER A 197 13.00 -1.75 -13.08
N ALA A 198 12.49 -2.97 -12.99
CA ALA A 198 12.11 -3.76 -14.16
C ALA A 198 10.88 -3.16 -14.86
N VAL A 199 9.89 -2.71 -14.11
CA VAL A 199 8.69 -2.03 -14.64
C VAL A 199 9.07 -0.75 -15.40
N ILE A 200 9.89 0.11 -14.79
CA ILE A 200 10.34 1.35 -15.43
C ILE A 200 11.03 1.05 -16.77
N ARG A 201 11.93 0.07 -16.79
CA ARG A 201 12.62 -0.35 -18.04
C ARG A 201 11.70 -0.98 -19.10
N ALA A 202 10.60 -1.59 -18.68
CA ALA A 202 9.61 -2.19 -19.60
C ALA A 202 8.57 -1.17 -20.11
N SER A 203 8.62 0.06 -19.60
CA SER A 203 7.68 1.13 -19.92
C SER A 203 8.27 2.16 -20.85
N ARG A 204 7.43 2.71 -21.74
CA ARG A 204 7.83 3.82 -22.64
C ARG A 204 7.88 5.15 -21.90
N ARG A 205 7.07 5.31 -20.87
CA ARG A 205 6.98 6.52 -20.04
C ARG A 205 6.87 6.13 -18.58
N ALA A 206 7.70 6.73 -17.73
CA ALA A 206 7.70 6.49 -16.29
C ALA A 206 7.20 7.75 -15.55
N VAL A 207 6.08 7.59 -14.84
CA VAL A 207 5.45 8.65 -14.03
C VAL A 207 5.57 8.28 -12.56
N MET A 208 6.25 9.14 -11.79
CA MET A 208 6.37 8.99 -10.33
C MET A 208 5.23 9.76 -9.64
N LEU A 209 4.56 9.11 -8.69
CA LEU A 209 3.52 9.70 -7.87
C LEU A 209 4.02 9.83 -6.43
N ALA A 210 4.25 11.05 -5.97
CA ALA A 210 4.76 11.30 -4.63
C ALA A 210 4.19 12.59 -4.06
N ASP A 211 3.63 12.54 -2.85
CA ASP A 211 3.28 13.75 -2.12
C ASP A 211 4.53 14.47 -1.59
N HIS A 212 4.41 15.77 -1.28
CA HIS A 212 5.51 16.63 -0.84
C HIS A 212 6.32 16.05 0.34
N SER A 213 5.69 15.24 1.20
CA SER A 213 6.35 14.66 2.38
C SER A 213 7.42 13.61 2.05
N LYS A 214 7.45 13.12 0.81
CA LYS A 214 8.41 12.12 0.33
C LYS A 214 9.75 12.73 -0.09
N TYR A 215 9.79 14.03 -0.30
CA TYR A 215 11.02 14.75 -0.65
C TYR A 215 11.99 14.83 0.52
N GLY A 216 13.28 14.75 0.22
CA GLY A 216 14.34 14.82 1.21
C GLY A 216 14.50 13.56 2.06
N SER A 217 13.68 12.53 1.84
CA SER A 217 13.80 11.24 2.52
C SER A 217 14.40 10.19 1.60
N THR A 218 15.17 9.26 2.18
CA THR A 218 15.78 8.13 1.46
C THR A 218 15.48 6.84 2.18
N ALA A 219 15.26 5.78 1.40
CA ALA A 219 15.07 4.44 1.90
C ALA A 219 16.25 3.54 1.54
N PHE A 220 16.26 2.32 2.03
CA PHE A 220 17.41 1.41 1.97
C PHE A 220 17.84 1.06 0.55
N SER A 221 16.91 0.88 -0.40
CA SER A 221 17.20 0.38 -1.74
C SER A 221 16.78 1.36 -2.83
N VAL A 222 17.70 1.77 -3.66
CA VAL A 222 17.46 2.65 -4.83
C VAL A 222 16.86 1.79 -5.96
N PHE A 223 15.80 2.31 -6.61
CA PHE A 223 15.18 1.64 -7.75
C PHE A 223 15.17 2.50 -9.03
N ALA A 224 15.30 3.82 -8.91
CA ALA A 224 15.37 4.74 -10.06
C ALA A 224 16.19 5.99 -9.72
N ARG A 225 16.64 6.65 -10.76
CA ARG A 225 17.29 7.96 -10.73
C ARG A 225 16.56 8.92 -11.66
N ALA A 226 16.87 10.18 -11.60
CA ALA A 226 16.24 11.23 -12.41
C ALA A 226 16.13 10.85 -13.90
N GLY A 227 17.19 10.32 -14.50
CA GLY A 227 17.19 9.90 -15.91
C GLY A 227 16.31 8.70 -16.26
N ASP A 228 15.75 8.02 -15.25
CA ASP A 228 14.83 6.89 -15.42
C ASP A 228 13.35 7.32 -15.33
N ILE A 229 13.08 8.58 -14.97
CA ILE A 229 11.72 9.11 -14.69
C ILE A 229 11.44 10.29 -15.61
N ASP A 230 10.36 10.21 -16.36
CA ASP A 230 9.93 11.27 -17.26
C ASP A 230 9.15 12.37 -16.53
N VAL A 231 8.25 11.98 -15.61
CA VAL A 231 7.34 12.90 -14.94
C VAL A 231 7.28 12.60 -13.44
N LEU A 232 7.32 13.64 -12.63
CA LEU A 232 6.93 13.61 -11.22
C LEU A 232 5.61 14.36 -11.03
N VAL A 233 4.58 13.67 -10.57
CA VAL A 233 3.31 14.28 -10.15
C VAL A 233 3.33 14.42 -8.63
N THR A 234 3.22 15.66 -8.14
CA THR A 234 3.20 15.97 -6.71
C THR A 234 2.12 17.00 -6.40
N ASP A 235 1.88 17.28 -5.14
CA ASP A 235 0.84 18.23 -4.70
C ASP A 235 1.36 19.67 -4.58
N SER A 236 0.45 20.62 -4.41
CA SER A 236 0.73 22.06 -4.36
C SER A 236 1.47 22.53 -3.11
N ALA A 237 1.65 21.69 -2.08
CA ALA A 237 2.51 21.99 -0.93
C ALA A 237 4.00 21.76 -1.22
N PHE A 238 4.33 21.18 -2.38
CA PHE A 238 5.70 20.96 -2.80
C PHE A 238 6.37 22.28 -3.23
N ASN A 239 7.43 22.68 -2.55
CA ASN A 239 8.10 23.98 -2.73
C ASN A 239 9.54 23.89 -3.27
N HIS A 240 9.96 22.69 -3.74
CA HIS A 240 11.31 22.45 -4.29
C HIS A 240 11.30 22.27 -5.82
N THR A 241 10.53 23.09 -6.52
CA THR A 241 10.29 22.96 -7.96
C THR A 241 11.55 23.17 -8.80
N GLU A 242 12.39 24.14 -8.44
CA GLU A 242 13.65 24.43 -9.14
C GLU A 242 14.65 23.26 -9.01
N GLU A 243 14.70 22.62 -7.85
CA GLU A 243 15.61 21.51 -7.58
C GLU A 243 15.23 20.28 -8.43
N VAL A 244 13.92 19.96 -8.52
CA VAL A 244 13.44 18.87 -9.38
C VAL A 244 13.62 19.22 -10.86
N ALA A 245 13.34 20.46 -11.28
CA ALA A 245 13.54 20.89 -12.66
C ALA A 245 15.02 20.76 -13.10
N ALA A 246 15.96 21.03 -12.20
CA ALA A 246 17.38 20.87 -12.46
C ALA A 246 17.81 19.42 -12.73
N THR A 247 17.00 18.43 -12.33
CA THR A 247 17.25 17.01 -12.61
C THR A 247 16.78 16.56 -14.00
N GLY A 248 16.04 17.41 -14.72
CA GLY A 248 15.46 17.11 -16.03
C GLY A 248 14.12 16.37 -15.98
N ILE A 249 13.58 16.09 -14.81
CA ILE A 249 12.24 15.48 -14.64
C ILE A 249 11.17 16.54 -14.92
N GLU A 250 10.18 16.23 -15.75
CA GLU A 250 8.98 17.06 -15.90
C GLU A 250 8.18 17.07 -14.59
N LEU A 251 7.96 18.26 -14.03
CA LEU A 251 7.20 18.42 -12.79
C LEU A 251 5.75 18.82 -13.09
N VAL A 252 4.82 18.05 -12.55
CA VAL A 252 3.38 18.29 -12.66
C VAL A 252 2.81 18.48 -11.27
N ILE A 253 2.33 19.68 -10.98
CA ILE A 253 1.72 20.04 -9.69
C ILE A 253 0.23 19.75 -9.74
N ALA A 254 -0.28 19.11 -8.70
CA ALA A 254 -1.69 18.83 -8.46
C ALA A 254 -2.25 19.80 -7.41
N ASP A 255 -3.26 20.57 -7.77
CA ASP A 255 -3.92 21.47 -6.83
C ASP A 255 -4.77 20.67 -5.83
N VAL A 256 -4.52 20.86 -4.55
CA VAL A 256 -5.30 20.27 -3.47
C VAL A 256 -6.52 21.15 -3.22
N GLU A 257 -7.70 20.65 -3.60
CA GLU A 257 -8.95 21.35 -3.30
C GLU A 257 -9.15 21.45 -1.78
N PRO A 258 -9.50 22.63 -1.25
CA PRO A 258 -9.81 22.75 0.16
C PRO A 258 -11.00 21.84 0.50
N VAL A 259 -10.86 21.00 1.51
CA VAL A 259 -11.97 20.21 2.04
C VAL A 259 -13.05 21.17 2.52
N LEU A 260 -14.14 21.32 1.78
CA LEU A 260 -15.31 22.02 2.24
C LEU A 260 -15.79 21.32 3.52
N LYS A 261 -15.58 21.96 4.68
CA LYS A 261 -16.21 21.52 5.92
C LYS A 261 -17.70 21.61 5.69
N VAL A 262 -18.37 20.49 5.50
CA VAL A 262 -19.84 20.43 5.59
C VAL A 262 -20.17 20.78 7.03
N ASN A 263 -20.52 22.04 7.26
CA ASN A 263 -21.10 22.47 8.52
C ASN A 263 -22.44 21.73 8.63
N GLY A 264 -22.45 20.66 9.44
CA GLY A 264 -23.67 20.00 9.85
C GLY A 264 -24.51 20.98 10.67
N SER A 265 -25.66 21.26 10.12
CA SER A 265 -26.78 21.94 10.81
C SER A 265 -27.48 20.96 11.72
#